data_99530fa50511343e1521fe234920595c
#
_entry.id   99530fa50511343e1521fe234920595c
#
_cell.length_a   1.000
_cell.length_b   1.000
_cell.length_c   1.000
_cell.angle_alpha   90.00
_cell.angle_beta   90.00
_cell.angle_gamma   90.00
#
_symmetry.space_group_name_H-M   'P 1'
#
loop_
_entity.id
_entity.type
_entity.pdbx_description
1 polymer ?
#
loop_
_entity_poly.entity_id
_entity_poly.type
_entity_poly.pdbx_seq_one_letter_code
_entity_poly.pdbx_strand_id
1 'polypeptide(L)'
;MSQGATLYILYKNEPRMEKGRVLTANTHIPQFNPAQPQAMFGGMVTDLTVSVGNDTIPFAGLPATASVANFPDKGMFVSEDQGMVINEITAMRDNSQRIVESYDAHKAMRDKCDALLLSLNPERQKEIRSAKEMEELKDELAEMKQLLSAFLGTKTKEK
;
A
#
# COMPACT_ATOMS: atom_id res chain seq x y z
N MET A 1 16.63 15.11 -19.30
CA MET A 1 16.62 13.72 -19.85
C MET A 1 16.80 13.80 -21.36
N SER A 2 17.78 13.09 -21.93
CA SER A 2 18.16 13.24 -23.34
C SER A 2 18.06 11.91 -24.08
N GLN A 3 17.89 11.99 -25.41
CA GLN A 3 17.90 10.81 -26.28
C GLN A 3 19.20 10.02 -26.14
N GLY A 4 19.10 8.70 -26.07
CA GLY A 4 20.23 7.79 -25.87
C GLY A 4 20.69 7.61 -24.42
N ALA A 5 20.18 8.42 -23.49
CA ALA A 5 20.48 8.28 -22.06
C ALA A 5 19.89 7.00 -21.46
N THR A 6 20.55 6.51 -20.41
CA THR A 6 19.98 5.42 -19.58
C THR A 6 19.03 6.02 -18.57
N LEU A 7 17.83 5.45 -18.46
CA LEU A 7 16.84 5.82 -17.47
C LEU A 7 16.62 4.65 -16.51
N TYR A 8 16.65 4.94 -15.23
CA TYR A 8 16.32 4.01 -14.16
C TYR A 8 14.85 4.21 -13.79
N ILE A 9 14.07 3.15 -13.84
CA ILE A 9 12.62 3.14 -13.60
C ILE A 9 12.35 2.31 -12.36
N LEU A 10 11.87 2.94 -11.29
CA LEU A 10 11.44 2.30 -10.08
C LEU A 10 9.92 2.16 -10.08
N TYR A 11 9.42 0.95 -9.99
CA TYR A 11 8.02 0.65 -9.73
C TYR A 11 7.79 0.62 -8.23
N LYS A 12 6.95 1.53 -7.71
CA LYS A 12 6.79 1.74 -6.25
C LYS A 12 5.76 0.81 -5.63
N ASN A 13 4.74 0.41 -6.38
CA ASN A 13 3.66 -0.47 -5.88
C ASN A 13 4.17 -1.89 -5.62
N GLU A 14 5.04 -2.37 -6.51
CA GLU A 14 5.78 -3.61 -6.36
C GLU A 14 7.25 -3.27 -6.52
N PRO A 15 8.00 -3.02 -5.42
CA PRO A 15 9.35 -2.48 -5.49
C PRO A 15 10.29 -3.29 -6.39
N ARG A 16 10.49 -2.81 -7.60
CA ARG A 16 11.42 -3.35 -8.59
C ARG A 16 12.00 -2.22 -9.42
N MET A 17 13.21 -2.41 -9.89
CA MET A 17 13.91 -1.43 -10.72
C MET A 17 14.27 -2.04 -12.07
N GLU A 18 13.98 -1.31 -13.12
CA GLU A 18 14.37 -1.64 -14.49
C GLU A 18 15.24 -0.54 -15.09
N LYS A 19 16.07 -0.92 -16.06
CA LYS A 19 16.87 0.03 -16.83
C LYS A 19 16.28 0.12 -18.22
N GLY A 20 16.03 1.34 -18.67
CA GLY A 20 15.58 1.62 -20.02
C GLY A 20 16.56 2.54 -20.75
N ARG A 21 16.44 2.58 -22.06
CA ARG A 21 17.16 3.53 -22.91
C ARG A 21 16.18 4.49 -23.54
N VAL A 22 16.45 5.78 -23.45
CA VAL A 22 15.63 6.83 -24.06
C VAL A 22 15.79 6.74 -25.58
N LEU A 23 14.70 6.37 -26.28
CA LEU A 23 14.68 6.30 -27.75
C LEU A 23 14.43 7.68 -28.36
N THR A 24 13.44 8.40 -27.83
CA THR A 24 13.10 9.75 -28.28
C THR A 24 12.90 10.69 -27.09
N ALA A 25 13.27 11.95 -27.27
CA ALA A 25 13.04 13.02 -26.32
C ALA A 25 12.56 14.26 -27.08
N ASN A 26 11.27 14.57 -26.97
CA ASN A 26 10.64 15.71 -27.66
C ASN A 26 10.30 16.79 -26.64
N THR A 27 11.05 17.90 -26.72
CA THR A 27 10.83 19.06 -25.84
C THR A 27 9.91 20.07 -26.52
N HIS A 28 8.85 20.48 -25.84
CA HIS A 28 7.88 21.44 -26.34
C HIS A 28 7.30 22.28 -25.21
N ILE A 29 6.63 23.37 -25.57
CA ILE A 29 5.83 24.16 -24.63
C ILE A 29 4.46 23.51 -24.54
N PRO A 30 3.98 23.14 -23.31
CA PRO A 30 2.66 22.53 -23.16
C PRO A 30 1.57 23.47 -23.68
N GLN A 31 0.65 22.94 -24.46
CA GLN A 31 -0.52 23.70 -24.89
C GLN A 31 -1.42 23.98 -23.68
N PHE A 32 -1.93 25.21 -23.60
CA PHE A 32 -2.85 25.59 -22.54
C PHE A 32 -4.09 24.71 -22.56
N ASN A 33 -4.32 23.96 -21.48
CA ASN A 33 -5.53 23.20 -21.28
C ASN A 33 -6.36 23.87 -20.17
N PRO A 34 -7.52 24.48 -20.50
CA PRO A 34 -8.35 25.16 -19.51
C PRO A 34 -8.89 24.24 -18.40
N ALA A 35 -8.91 22.91 -18.64
CA ALA A 35 -9.29 21.93 -17.63
C ALA A 35 -8.17 21.61 -16.60
N GLN A 36 -6.94 22.07 -16.84
CA GLN A 36 -5.80 21.89 -15.94
C GLN A 36 -5.04 23.20 -15.74
N PRO A 37 -5.56 24.15 -14.96
CA PRO A 37 -4.96 25.48 -14.79
C PRO A 37 -3.58 25.47 -14.10
N GLN A 38 -3.16 24.36 -13.49
CA GLN A 38 -1.84 24.22 -12.87
C GLN A 38 -0.68 24.18 -13.88
N ALA A 39 -0.94 23.98 -15.16
CA ALA A 39 0.06 24.05 -16.23
C ALA A 39 0.46 25.51 -16.60
N MET A 40 0.02 26.50 -15.85
CA MET A 40 0.33 27.93 -16.09
C MET A 40 1.77 28.34 -15.78
N PHE A 41 2.59 27.51 -15.15
CA PHE A 41 4.01 27.78 -15.00
C PHE A 41 4.74 27.35 -16.26
N GLY A 42 4.81 28.25 -17.23
CA GLY A 42 5.33 28.11 -18.60
C GLY A 42 6.76 27.60 -18.72
N GLY A 43 7.01 26.39 -18.20
CA GLY A 43 8.22 25.65 -18.43
C GLY A 43 8.09 24.74 -19.64
N MET A 44 9.19 24.53 -20.35
CA MET A 44 9.27 23.51 -21.40
C MET A 44 9.12 22.13 -20.78
N VAL A 45 8.36 21.28 -21.42
CA VAL A 45 8.19 19.85 -21.04
C VAL A 45 8.80 18.96 -22.10
N THR A 46 9.21 17.77 -21.69
CA THR A 46 9.78 16.76 -22.57
C THR A 46 8.94 15.50 -22.48
N ASP A 47 8.55 15.00 -23.65
CA ASP A 47 7.96 13.68 -23.78
C ASP A 47 9.06 12.69 -24.16
N LEU A 48 9.14 11.59 -23.41
CA LEU A 48 10.13 10.54 -23.63
C LEU A 48 9.44 9.27 -24.11
N THR A 49 10.12 8.55 -24.99
CA THR A 49 9.84 7.16 -25.30
C THR A 49 11.04 6.33 -24.87
N VAL A 50 10.82 5.37 -23.97
CA VAL A 50 11.90 4.59 -23.35
C VAL A 50 11.72 3.11 -23.67
N SER A 51 12.78 2.48 -24.17
CA SER A 51 12.82 1.02 -24.37
C SER A 51 13.28 0.35 -23.09
N VAL A 52 12.51 -0.61 -22.61
CA VAL A 52 12.78 -1.43 -21.41
C VAL A 52 12.67 -2.88 -21.81
N GLY A 53 13.78 -3.57 -21.97
CA GLY A 53 13.78 -4.91 -22.55
C GLY A 53 13.17 -4.93 -23.96
N ASN A 54 12.08 -5.65 -24.14
CA ASN A 54 11.34 -5.72 -25.41
C ASN A 54 10.17 -4.72 -25.48
N ASP A 55 9.88 -4.02 -24.40
CA ASP A 55 8.74 -3.10 -24.30
C ASP A 55 9.17 -1.65 -24.50
N THR A 56 8.19 -0.82 -24.83
CA THR A 56 8.38 0.63 -24.98
C THR A 56 7.40 1.37 -24.11
N ILE A 57 7.92 2.22 -23.21
CA ILE A 57 7.11 2.96 -22.24
C ILE A 57 7.14 4.45 -22.59
N PRO A 58 6.00 5.10 -22.80
CA PRO A 58 5.91 6.55 -22.97
C PRO A 58 5.81 7.27 -21.62
N PHE A 59 6.59 8.34 -21.46
CA PHE A 59 6.52 9.30 -20.37
C PHE A 59 6.26 10.69 -20.93
N ALA A 60 5.13 11.27 -20.60
CA ALA A 60 4.74 12.58 -21.11
C ALA A 60 4.80 13.67 -20.03
N GLY A 61 5.06 14.91 -20.45
CA GLY A 61 4.94 16.07 -19.60
C GLY A 61 6.04 16.22 -18.54
N LEU A 62 7.23 15.64 -18.76
CA LEU A 62 8.36 15.80 -17.86
C LEU A 62 8.91 17.24 -17.93
N PRO A 63 9.16 17.94 -16.82
CA PRO A 63 9.87 19.22 -16.88
C PRO A 63 11.20 19.06 -17.61
N ALA A 64 11.48 19.88 -18.62
CA ALA A 64 12.66 19.73 -19.50
C ALA A 64 13.99 19.77 -18.75
N THR A 65 14.04 20.42 -17.59
CA THR A 65 15.23 20.54 -16.73
C THR A 65 15.29 19.48 -15.64
N ALA A 66 14.26 18.63 -15.50
CA ALA A 66 14.23 17.63 -14.44
C ALA A 66 15.14 16.43 -14.77
N SER A 67 15.94 16.03 -13.80
CA SER A 67 16.70 14.76 -13.83
C SER A 67 15.95 13.60 -13.22
N VAL A 68 14.81 13.90 -12.54
CA VAL A 68 13.93 12.94 -11.88
C VAL A 68 12.48 13.28 -12.17
N ALA A 69 11.61 12.28 -12.21
CA ALA A 69 10.17 12.47 -12.27
C ALA A 69 9.43 11.39 -11.48
N ASN A 70 8.34 11.79 -10.85
CA ASN A 70 7.45 10.89 -10.13
C ASN A 70 6.10 10.85 -10.83
N PHE A 71 5.62 9.66 -11.13
CA PHE A 71 4.32 9.38 -11.73
C PHE A 71 3.44 8.63 -10.74
N PRO A 72 2.78 9.32 -9.80
CA PRO A 72 2.00 8.68 -8.74
C PRO A 72 0.89 7.81 -9.31
N ASP A 73 0.23 8.24 -10.38
CA ASP A 73 -0.87 7.49 -11.02
C ASP A 73 -0.42 6.14 -11.59
N LYS A 74 0.85 6.05 -11.99
CA LYS A 74 1.45 4.81 -12.49
C LYS A 74 2.25 4.06 -11.41
N GLY A 75 2.42 4.65 -10.23
CA GLY A 75 3.29 4.10 -9.19
C GLY A 75 4.76 4.02 -9.62
N MET A 76 5.23 4.99 -10.44
CA MET A 76 6.57 4.95 -11.02
C MET A 76 7.39 6.18 -10.63
N PHE A 77 8.68 5.96 -10.36
CA PHE A 77 9.69 7.00 -10.21
C PHE A 77 10.80 6.76 -11.22
N VAL A 78 11.21 7.78 -11.93
CA VAL A 78 12.22 7.67 -12.99
C VAL A 78 13.36 8.68 -12.80
N SER A 79 14.59 8.26 -13.09
CA SER A 79 15.77 9.12 -13.01
C SER A 79 16.87 8.67 -13.97
N GLU A 80 17.67 9.61 -14.47
CA GLU A 80 18.95 9.32 -15.14
C GLU A 80 20.05 8.96 -14.13
N ASP A 81 19.89 9.35 -12.87
CA ASP A 81 20.83 9.07 -11.79
C ASP A 81 20.35 7.90 -10.94
N GLN A 82 21.13 6.82 -10.91
CA GLN A 82 20.86 5.66 -10.09
C GLN A 82 20.86 6.00 -8.59
N GLY A 83 21.68 6.95 -8.15
CA GLY A 83 21.75 7.39 -6.76
C GLY A 83 20.42 7.96 -6.27
N MET A 84 19.72 8.71 -7.14
CA MET A 84 18.39 9.26 -6.82
C MET A 84 17.36 8.13 -6.63
N VAL A 85 17.45 7.07 -7.42
CA VAL A 85 16.57 5.90 -7.27
C VAL A 85 16.87 5.15 -5.97
N ILE A 86 18.15 5.00 -5.61
CA ILE A 86 18.55 4.38 -4.34
C ILE A 86 18.02 5.20 -3.15
N ASN A 87 18.10 6.52 -3.22
CA ASN A 87 17.56 7.40 -2.18
C ASN A 87 16.04 7.25 -2.04
N GLU A 88 15.33 7.16 -3.16
CA GLU A 88 13.87 6.94 -3.14
C GLU A 88 13.50 5.58 -2.53
N ILE A 89 14.21 4.51 -2.90
CA ILE A 89 14.01 3.16 -2.31
C ILE A 89 14.29 3.20 -0.80
N THR A 90 15.35 3.90 -0.39
CA THR A 90 15.68 4.06 1.03
C THR A 90 14.58 4.78 1.78
N ALA A 91 14.06 5.88 1.23
CA ALA A 91 12.95 6.62 1.81
C ALA A 91 11.67 5.77 1.92
N MET A 92 11.37 4.97 0.90
CA MET A 92 10.23 4.03 0.91
C MET A 92 10.38 2.98 2.02
N ARG A 93 11.58 2.37 2.15
CA ARG A 93 11.89 1.41 3.20
C ARG A 93 11.73 2.03 4.58
N ASP A 94 12.32 3.20 4.81
CA ASP A 94 12.31 3.86 6.11
C ASP A 94 10.90 4.31 6.51
N ASN A 95 10.08 4.73 5.53
CA ASN A 95 8.67 5.01 5.76
C ASN A 95 7.89 3.75 6.15
N SER A 96 8.10 2.65 5.44
CA SER A 96 7.46 1.36 5.75
C SER A 96 7.89 0.85 7.12
N GLN A 97 9.17 0.99 7.46
CA GLN A 97 9.70 0.61 8.78
C GLN A 97 9.01 1.40 9.90
N ARG A 98 8.87 2.72 9.75
CA ARG A 98 8.16 3.56 10.74
C ARG A 98 6.69 3.14 10.92
N ILE A 99 6.02 2.75 9.83
CA ILE A 99 4.64 2.26 9.91
C ILE A 99 4.59 0.96 10.69
N VAL A 100 5.48 0.01 10.43
CA VAL A 100 5.57 -1.26 11.15
C VAL A 100 5.87 -1.04 12.64
N GLU A 101 6.85 -0.18 12.96
CA GLU A 101 7.22 0.16 14.35
C GLU A 101 6.07 0.85 15.10
N SER A 102 5.25 1.64 14.42
CA SER A 102 4.10 2.32 15.02
C SER A 102 2.87 1.42 15.22
N TYR A 103 2.87 0.21 14.67
CA TYR A 103 1.71 -0.69 14.68
C TYR A 103 1.18 -0.98 16.09
N ASP A 104 2.08 -1.31 17.03
CA ASP A 104 1.67 -1.64 18.40
C ASP A 104 1.08 -0.43 19.13
N ALA A 105 1.62 0.78 18.88
CA ALA A 105 1.09 2.02 19.44
C ALA A 105 -0.32 2.32 18.89
N HIS A 106 -0.53 2.14 17.59
CA HIS A 106 -1.84 2.32 16.96
C HIS A 106 -2.84 1.26 17.41
N LYS A 107 -2.41 0.01 17.59
CA LYS A 107 -3.23 -1.05 18.17
C LYS A 107 -3.69 -0.71 19.58
N ALA A 108 -2.76 -0.30 20.44
CA ALA A 108 -3.09 0.11 21.80
C ALA A 108 -4.02 1.34 21.86
N MET A 109 -3.86 2.29 20.94
CA MET A 109 -4.75 3.44 20.81
C MET A 109 -6.16 3.00 20.40
N ARG A 110 -6.29 2.13 19.42
CA ARG A 110 -7.57 1.56 18.98
C ARG A 110 -8.28 0.88 20.16
N ASP A 111 -7.58 0.02 20.88
CA ASP A 111 -8.15 -0.73 21.99
C ASP A 111 -8.65 0.21 23.12
N LYS A 112 -7.93 1.32 23.38
CA LYS A 112 -8.37 2.37 24.29
C LYS A 112 -9.61 3.12 23.78
N CYS A 113 -9.64 3.43 22.48
CA CYS A 113 -10.82 4.07 21.87
C CYS A 113 -12.04 3.15 21.93
N ASP A 114 -11.88 1.87 21.66
CA ASP A 114 -12.96 0.88 21.76
C ASP A 114 -13.48 0.76 23.19
N ALA A 115 -12.60 0.76 24.19
CA ALA A 115 -12.99 0.77 25.62
C ALA A 115 -13.76 2.04 26.00
N LEU A 116 -13.34 3.21 25.50
CA LEU A 116 -14.05 4.46 25.72
C LEU A 116 -15.43 4.46 25.04
N LEU A 117 -15.50 4.04 23.77
CA LEU A 117 -16.78 3.93 23.06
C LEU A 117 -17.74 2.98 23.76
N LEU A 118 -17.22 1.86 24.28
CA LEU A 118 -17.99 0.93 25.06
C LEU A 118 -18.53 1.57 26.37
N SER A 119 -17.70 2.35 27.06
CA SER A 119 -18.10 3.03 28.30
C SER A 119 -19.19 4.09 28.09
N LEU A 120 -19.20 4.70 26.90
CA LEU A 120 -20.13 5.78 26.54
C LEU A 120 -21.45 5.25 25.92
N ASN A 121 -21.51 3.99 25.51
CA ASN A 121 -22.70 3.41 24.88
C ASN A 121 -23.22 2.19 25.67
N PRO A 122 -24.23 2.38 26.56
CA PRO A 122 -24.76 1.32 27.40
C PRO A 122 -25.49 0.20 26.61
N GLU A 123 -26.02 0.49 25.43
CA GLU A 123 -26.63 -0.54 24.58
C GLU A 123 -25.59 -1.50 24.04
N ARG A 124 -24.46 -0.97 23.57
CA ARG A 124 -23.34 -1.78 23.08
C ARG A 124 -22.69 -2.62 24.19
N GLN A 125 -22.70 -2.13 25.44
CA GLN A 125 -22.30 -2.93 26.62
C GLN A 125 -23.17 -4.14 26.80
N LYS A 126 -24.51 -3.99 26.64
CA LYS A 126 -25.49 -5.10 26.76
C LYS A 126 -25.26 -6.12 25.63
N GLU A 127 -25.08 -5.68 24.40
CA GLU A 127 -24.81 -6.55 23.25
C GLU A 127 -23.53 -7.38 23.44
N ILE A 128 -22.44 -6.76 23.88
CA ILE A 128 -21.17 -7.47 24.11
C ILE A 128 -21.30 -8.45 25.27
N ARG A 129 -22.03 -8.10 26.35
CA ARG A 129 -22.29 -9.00 27.47
C ARG A 129 -23.13 -10.21 27.03
N SER A 130 -24.18 -9.96 26.28
CA SER A 130 -25.03 -11.01 25.73
C SER A 130 -24.27 -11.92 24.75
N ALA A 131 -23.40 -11.37 23.93
CA ALA A 131 -22.55 -12.14 23.02
C ALA A 131 -21.56 -13.04 23.77
N LYS A 132 -20.95 -12.54 24.85
CA LYS A 132 -20.05 -13.34 25.72
C LYS A 132 -20.79 -14.46 26.44
N GLU A 133 -21.94 -14.17 27.04
CA GLU A 133 -22.77 -15.16 27.69
C GLU A 133 -23.19 -16.28 26.71
N MET A 134 -23.48 -15.92 25.46
CA MET A 134 -23.84 -16.90 24.42
C MET A 134 -22.63 -17.75 23.99
N GLU A 135 -21.44 -17.21 24.00
CA GLU A 135 -20.17 -17.93 23.70
C GLU A 135 -19.82 -18.90 24.82
N GLU A 136 -19.91 -18.47 26.09
CA GLU A 136 -19.71 -19.30 27.27
C GLU A 136 -20.73 -20.47 27.32
N LEU A 137 -22.01 -20.19 27.02
CA LEU A 137 -23.02 -21.23 26.93
C LEU A 137 -22.78 -22.25 25.83
N LYS A 138 -22.23 -21.82 24.70
CA LYS A 138 -21.83 -22.74 23.61
C LYS A 138 -20.69 -23.66 24.02
N ASP A 139 -19.70 -23.11 24.73
CA ASP A 139 -18.54 -23.88 25.21
C ASP A 139 -18.98 -24.90 26.26
N GLU A 140 -19.84 -24.51 27.24
CA GLU A 140 -20.42 -25.44 28.23
C GLU A 140 -21.24 -26.54 27.55
N LEU A 141 -21.99 -26.19 26.50
CA LEU A 141 -22.79 -27.16 25.74
C LEU A 141 -21.90 -28.13 24.96
N ALA A 142 -20.76 -27.68 24.47
CA ALA A 142 -19.77 -28.53 23.80
C ALA A 142 -19.12 -29.50 24.80
N GLU A 143 -18.74 -29.03 25.98
CA GLU A 143 -18.19 -29.88 27.06
C GLU A 143 -19.22 -30.92 27.54
N MET A 144 -20.47 -30.53 27.77
CA MET A 144 -21.55 -31.46 28.14
C MET A 144 -21.79 -32.53 27.07
N LYS A 145 -21.73 -32.16 25.77
CA LYS A 145 -21.84 -33.14 24.67
C LYS A 145 -20.68 -34.13 24.68
N GLN A 146 -19.45 -33.66 24.94
CA GLN A 146 -18.28 -34.55 25.04
C GLN A 146 -18.40 -35.51 26.21
N LEU A 147 -18.81 -35.02 27.38
CA LEU A 147 -19.04 -35.87 28.57
C LEU A 147 -20.13 -36.91 28.33
N LEU A 148 -21.26 -36.53 27.70
CA LEU A 148 -22.32 -37.44 27.33
C LEU A 148 -21.86 -38.50 26.33
N SER A 149 -21.10 -38.12 25.31
CA SER A 149 -20.56 -39.08 24.33
C SER A 149 -19.57 -40.05 24.96
N ALA A 150 -18.73 -39.60 25.90
CA ALA A 150 -17.82 -40.46 26.66
C ALA A 150 -18.60 -41.43 27.57
N PHE A 151 -19.65 -40.97 28.25
CA PHE A 151 -20.46 -41.80 29.11
C PHE A 151 -21.27 -42.88 28.35
N LEU A 152 -21.79 -42.51 27.17
CA LEU A 152 -22.51 -43.47 26.30
C LEU A 152 -21.56 -44.49 25.64
N GLY A 153 -20.32 -44.03 25.29
CA GLY A 153 -19.28 -44.92 24.72
C GLY A 153 -18.73 -45.96 25.69
N THR A 154 -18.80 -45.72 27.00
CA THR A 154 -18.40 -46.68 28.02
C THR A 154 -19.46 -47.78 28.26
N LYS A 155 -20.77 -47.48 28.06
CA LYS A 155 -21.85 -48.46 28.21
C LYS A 155 -21.96 -49.50 27.10
N THR A 156 -21.34 -49.25 25.94
CA THR A 156 -21.34 -50.21 24.80
C THR A 156 -20.22 -51.22 24.85
N LYS A 157 -19.30 -51.18 25.83
CA LYS A 157 -18.18 -52.12 25.99
C LYS A 157 -18.39 -53.20 27.05
N GLU A 158 -19.56 -53.20 27.75
CA GLU A 158 -19.92 -54.20 28.74
C GLU A 158 -21.10 -55.06 28.27
N LYS A 159 -20.96 -55.67 27.08
CA LYS A 159 -21.84 -56.76 26.66
C LYS A 159 -21.07 -57.76 25.83
#